data_b94f3e283a3daaaebda915baac209c02
#
_entry.id   b94f3e283a3daaaebda915baac209c02
#
_cell.length_a   1.000
_cell.length_b   1.000
_cell.length_c   1.000
_cell.angle_alpha   90.00
_cell.angle_beta   90.00
_cell.angle_gamma   90.00
#
_symmetry.space_group_name_H-M   'P 1'
#
loop_
_entity.id
_entity.type
_entity.pdbx_description
1 polymer ?
#
loop_
_entity_poly.entity_id
_entity_poly.type
_entity_poly.pdbx_seq_one_letter_code
_entity_poly.pdbx_strand_id
1 'polypeptide(L)'
;GMDGRGDAPELNSRMLTRRALLVPQHGELSSEPFPVSLYRYRQTAMATGWEITLPGLAAMQMDLVDEAFSRLHDIESRLTVYRDESEVSSLNRLQSGVRVPITPDLVEVLGRCLNWWEMTGGAFDVACGRMIKEWGFFKGPASVPRPEAPGIQPEANGMDKVDLDLAERTFRWKAQGVELNFGCVGKGFAVDAMAGILTIPRVL
;
A
#
# COMPACT_ATOMS: atom_id res chain seq x y z
N GLY A 1 -42.20 -41.31 4.68
CA GLY A 1 -41.29 -41.27 5.69
C GLY A 1 -39.95 -40.79 5.34
N MET A 2 -39.08 -40.28 5.94
CA MET A 2 -37.64 -39.96 5.98
C MET A 2 -37.28 -38.61 5.36
N ASP A 3 -37.32 -37.66 6.21
CA ASP A 3 -36.73 -36.34 6.13
C ASP A 3 -35.17 -36.48 6.26
N GLY A 4 -34.44 -36.06 5.27
CA GLY A 4 -32.97 -36.03 5.25
C GLY A 4 -32.52 -34.61 4.95
N ARG A 5 -32.52 -33.71 5.99
CA ARG A 5 -31.85 -32.43 5.90
C ARG A 5 -30.37 -32.64 6.08
N GLY A 6 -29.62 -32.45 5.01
CA GLY A 6 -28.19 -32.38 5.04
C GLY A 6 -27.75 -31.03 5.61
N ASP A 7 -27.06 -31.08 6.73
CA ASP A 7 -26.38 -29.94 7.35
C ASP A 7 -25.26 -29.43 6.44
N ALA A 8 -25.38 -28.20 5.99
CA ALA A 8 -24.28 -27.47 5.40
C ALA A 8 -23.30 -27.06 6.51
N PRO A 9 -21.98 -27.21 6.33
CA PRO A 9 -21.04 -26.76 7.32
C PRO A 9 -21.03 -25.23 7.39
N GLU A 10 -21.37 -24.69 8.57
CA GLU A 10 -21.16 -23.29 8.93
C GLU A 10 -19.68 -22.94 8.77
N LEU A 11 -19.37 -22.15 7.77
CA LEU A 11 -18.10 -21.44 7.66
C LEU A 11 -18.02 -20.40 8.79
N ASN A 12 -17.41 -20.80 9.87
CA ASN A 12 -17.08 -19.96 11.01
C ASN A 12 -16.02 -18.93 10.59
N SER A 13 -16.48 -17.79 10.04
CA SER A 13 -15.61 -16.65 9.71
C SER A 13 -15.16 -15.99 11.01
N ARG A 14 -14.19 -16.58 11.70
CA ARG A 14 -13.42 -15.86 12.71
C ARG A 14 -12.59 -14.79 12.01
N MET A 15 -13.13 -13.60 11.90
CA MET A 15 -12.35 -12.40 11.72
C MET A 15 -11.38 -12.31 12.92
N LEU A 16 -10.14 -12.76 12.70
CA LEU A 16 -9.04 -12.51 13.61
C LEU A 16 -8.76 -11.00 13.59
N THR A 17 -9.36 -10.26 14.50
CA THR A 17 -8.98 -8.86 14.71
C THR A 17 -7.52 -8.83 15.15
N ARG A 18 -6.74 -7.90 14.58
CA ARG A 18 -5.31 -7.68 14.89
C ARG A 18 -4.97 -7.61 16.39
N ARG A 19 -5.97 -7.45 17.24
CA ARG A 19 -5.86 -7.43 18.70
C ARG A 19 -5.77 -8.82 19.33
N ALA A 20 -6.21 -9.88 18.64
CA ALA A 20 -6.21 -11.26 19.15
C ALA A 20 -4.85 -11.96 19.07
N LEU A 21 -3.89 -11.43 18.27
CA LEU A 21 -2.56 -12.00 18.08
C LEU A 21 -1.57 -11.69 19.20
N LEU A 22 -1.95 -10.86 20.20
CA LEU A 22 -1.04 -10.43 21.27
C LEU A 22 -1.42 -10.94 22.66
N VAL A 23 -2.41 -11.83 22.78
CA VAL A 23 -2.78 -12.43 24.07
C VAL A 23 -2.27 -13.86 24.14
N PRO A 24 -1.28 -14.19 25.01
CA PRO A 24 -0.87 -15.57 25.25
C PRO A 24 -2.08 -16.35 25.80
N GLN A 25 -2.48 -17.39 25.11
CA GLN A 25 -3.50 -18.32 25.61
C GLN A 25 -2.80 -19.36 26.50
N HIS A 26 -3.03 -19.29 27.78
CA HIS A 26 -2.61 -20.18 28.87
C HIS A 26 -1.44 -19.69 29.73
N GLY A 27 -1.82 -19.30 30.91
CA GLY A 27 -0.99 -19.01 32.09
C GLY A 27 -1.76 -18.10 33.02
N GLU A 28 -1.86 -18.40 34.29
CA GLU A 28 -2.33 -17.46 35.31
C GLU A 28 -1.43 -16.24 35.26
N LEU A 29 -1.99 -15.13 34.69
CA LEU A 29 -1.32 -13.86 34.73
C LEU A 29 -1.26 -13.39 36.16
N SER A 30 -0.06 -13.35 36.76
CA SER A 30 0.14 -12.62 38.00
C SER A 30 -0.34 -11.20 37.82
N SER A 31 -1.15 -10.68 38.73
CA SER A 31 -1.80 -9.37 38.66
C SER A 31 -0.86 -8.16 38.79
N GLU A 32 0.44 -8.37 38.81
CA GLU A 32 1.43 -7.31 38.88
C GLU A 32 1.90 -6.94 37.46
N PRO A 33 1.59 -5.73 36.95
CA PRO A 33 2.09 -5.30 35.66
C PRO A 33 3.60 -5.10 35.76
N PHE A 34 4.38 -5.94 35.11
CA PHE A 34 5.79 -5.63 34.87
C PHE A 34 5.87 -4.33 34.06
N PRO A 35 6.63 -3.32 34.49
CA PRO A 35 6.82 -2.11 33.72
C PRO A 35 7.54 -2.50 32.42
N VAL A 36 6.81 -2.55 31.32
CA VAL A 36 7.39 -2.78 30.00
C VAL A 36 7.95 -1.46 29.49
N SER A 37 9.27 -1.35 29.46
CA SER A 37 9.92 -0.21 28.79
C SER A 37 9.62 -0.28 27.30
N LEU A 38 9.08 0.81 26.74
CA LEU A 38 8.83 0.94 25.31
C LEU A 38 9.92 1.79 24.68
N TYR A 39 10.50 1.33 23.60
CA TYR A 39 11.46 2.05 22.77
C TYR A 39 10.77 2.55 21.51
N ARG A 40 11.01 3.82 21.18
CA ARG A 40 10.41 4.48 20.02
C ARG A 40 11.50 4.95 19.08
N TYR A 41 11.38 4.52 17.82
CA TYR A 41 12.26 4.90 16.74
C TYR A 41 11.46 5.74 15.75
N ARG A 42 11.99 6.89 15.34
CA ARG A 42 11.26 7.83 14.48
C ARG A 42 12.07 8.24 13.27
N GLN A 43 11.41 8.29 12.14
CA GLN A 43 11.95 8.86 10.90
C GLN A 43 10.86 9.61 10.14
N THR A 44 11.29 10.45 9.19
CA THR A 44 10.37 11.15 8.28
C THR A 44 10.51 10.55 6.88
N ALA A 45 9.39 10.12 6.30
CA ALA A 45 9.30 9.62 4.94
C ALA A 45 7.88 9.87 4.39
N MET A 46 7.69 9.88 3.07
CA MET A 46 6.39 10.08 2.42
C MET A 46 5.63 11.32 2.97
N ALA A 47 6.38 12.40 3.24
CA ALA A 47 5.89 13.66 3.80
C ALA A 47 5.15 13.52 5.15
N THR A 48 5.48 12.51 5.97
CA THR A 48 4.90 12.30 7.30
C THR A 48 5.91 11.70 8.26
N GLY A 49 5.62 11.81 9.58
CA GLY A 49 6.40 11.13 10.61
C GLY A 49 6.01 9.65 10.71
N TRP A 50 7.02 8.80 10.85
CA TRP A 50 6.88 7.36 11.06
C TRP A 50 7.45 6.99 12.41
N GLU A 51 6.79 6.08 13.12
CA GLU A 51 7.22 5.61 14.42
C GLU A 51 7.11 4.08 14.51
N ILE A 52 8.19 3.44 14.96
CA ILE A 52 8.20 2.05 15.38
C ILE A 52 8.30 2.04 16.91
N THR A 53 7.36 1.40 17.59
CA THR A 53 7.38 1.24 19.04
C THR A 53 7.51 -0.24 19.39
N LEU A 54 8.56 -0.59 20.13
CA LEU A 54 8.88 -1.96 20.51
C LEU A 54 9.01 -2.10 22.03
N PRO A 55 8.60 -3.24 22.63
CA PRO A 55 8.87 -3.54 24.03
C PRO A 55 10.36 -3.80 24.26
N GLY A 56 10.87 -3.54 25.46
CA GLY A 56 12.29 -3.50 25.79
C GLY A 56 13.12 -4.71 25.39
N LEU A 57 12.54 -5.92 25.45
CA LEU A 57 13.23 -7.13 24.98
C LEU A 57 13.43 -7.16 23.46
N ALA A 58 12.55 -6.48 22.71
CA ALA A 58 12.65 -6.34 21.26
C ALA A 58 13.60 -5.20 20.82
N ALA A 59 13.97 -4.31 21.73
CA ALA A 59 14.92 -3.23 21.45
C ALA A 59 16.33 -3.73 21.13
N MET A 60 16.64 -5.00 21.45
CA MET A 60 17.90 -5.64 21.03
C MET A 60 17.94 -6.00 19.54
N GLN A 61 16.85 -5.72 18.78
CA GLN A 61 16.72 -5.98 17.36
C GLN A 61 16.83 -4.69 16.54
N MET A 62 17.83 -3.86 16.83
CA MET A 62 18.08 -2.62 16.10
C MET A 62 18.23 -2.87 14.60
N ASP A 63 18.86 -3.98 14.20
CA ASP A 63 19.03 -4.34 12.79
C ASP A 63 17.70 -4.47 12.05
N LEU A 64 16.65 -5.03 12.70
CA LEU A 64 15.32 -5.13 12.10
C LEU A 64 14.61 -3.77 12.00
N VAL A 65 14.86 -2.87 12.95
CA VAL A 65 14.34 -1.50 12.90
C VAL A 65 14.97 -0.73 11.74
N ASP A 66 16.29 -0.85 11.59
CA ASP A 66 17.03 -0.21 10.49
C ASP A 66 16.62 -0.80 9.14
N GLU A 67 16.43 -2.12 9.05
CA GLU A 67 15.92 -2.78 7.85
C GLU A 67 14.50 -2.30 7.51
N ALA A 68 13.60 -2.19 8.50
CA ALA A 68 12.25 -1.70 8.29
C ALA A 68 12.23 -0.26 7.78
N PHE A 69 13.03 0.63 8.32
CA PHE A 69 13.15 2.01 7.82
C PHE A 69 13.82 2.08 6.46
N SER A 70 14.83 1.26 6.19
CA SER A 70 15.44 1.17 4.85
C SER A 70 14.40 0.74 3.83
N ARG A 71 13.57 -0.24 4.17
CA ARG A 71 12.47 -0.70 3.32
C ARG A 71 11.44 0.41 3.05
N LEU A 72 11.10 1.20 4.05
CA LEU A 72 10.23 2.37 3.89
C LEU A 72 10.78 3.36 2.86
N HIS A 73 12.07 3.70 2.96
CA HIS A 73 12.72 4.62 2.03
C HIS A 73 12.82 4.06 0.61
N ASP A 74 13.05 2.76 0.47
CA ASP A 74 13.03 2.08 -0.84
C ASP A 74 11.66 2.20 -1.51
N ILE A 75 10.59 1.93 -0.76
CA ILE A 75 9.21 2.06 -1.26
C ILE A 75 8.92 3.52 -1.64
N GLU A 76 9.27 4.49 -0.77
CA GLU A 76 9.10 5.91 -1.08
C GLU A 76 9.82 6.29 -2.38
N SER A 77 11.08 5.88 -2.55
CA SER A 77 11.89 6.22 -3.72
C SER A 77 11.28 5.72 -5.03
N ARG A 78 10.59 4.58 -5.01
CA ARG A 78 9.96 3.97 -6.18
C ARG A 78 8.58 4.53 -6.48
N LEU A 79 7.74 4.73 -5.43
CA LEU A 79 6.32 5.07 -5.58
C LEU A 79 6.05 6.58 -5.64
N THR A 80 7.03 7.42 -5.31
CA THR A 80 6.83 8.87 -5.32
C THR A 80 6.62 9.41 -6.72
N VAL A 81 5.72 10.37 -6.87
CA VAL A 81 5.51 11.15 -8.10
C VAL A 81 6.25 12.49 -8.08
N TYR A 82 6.98 12.78 -6.99
CA TYR A 82 7.67 14.06 -6.78
C TYR A 82 9.15 14.03 -7.16
N ARG A 83 9.69 12.86 -7.49
CA ARG A 83 11.07 12.65 -7.96
C ARG A 83 11.04 12.11 -9.38
N ASP A 84 11.75 12.75 -10.28
CA ASP A 84 11.78 12.38 -11.70
C ASP A 84 12.40 11.01 -11.95
N GLU A 85 13.35 10.61 -11.10
CA GLU A 85 14.05 9.32 -11.17
C GLU A 85 13.25 8.15 -10.61
N SER A 86 12.09 8.39 -9.98
CA SER A 86 11.26 7.32 -9.45
C SER A 86 10.71 6.41 -10.55
N GLU A 87 10.44 5.16 -10.20
CA GLU A 87 9.86 4.20 -11.13
C GLU A 87 8.48 4.66 -11.62
N VAL A 88 7.63 5.13 -10.69
CA VAL A 88 6.29 5.66 -11.04
C VAL A 88 6.37 6.88 -11.95
N SER A 89 7.28 7.82 -11.68
CA SER A 89 7.48 8.97 -12.57
C SER A 89 7.95 8.56 -13.96
N SER A 90 8.77 7.50 -14.05
CA SER A 90 9.21 6.94 -15.33
C SER A 90 8.04 6.32 -16.09
N LEU A 91 7.17 5.56 -15.41
CA LEU A 91 5.96 5.01 -16.03
C LEU A 91 4.98 6.11 -16.48
N ASN A 92 4.84 7.18 -15.71
CA ASN A 92 3.97 8.30 -16.05
C ASN A 92 4.44 9.08 -17.31
N ARG A 93 5.73 8.95 -17.67
CA ARG A 93 6.30 9.51 -18.91
C ARG A 93 6.33 8.52 -20.09
N LEU A 94 5.99 7.26 -19.83
CA LEU A 94 6.05 6.21 -20.83
C LEU A 94 5.02 6.46 -21.94
N GLN A 95 5.44 6.25 -23.18
CA GLN A 95 4.52 6.30 -24.32
C GLN A 95 3.55 5.10 -24.27
N SER A 96 2.29 5.33 -24.66
CA SER A 96 1.32 4.25 -24.77
C SER A 96 1.78 3.20 -25.78
N GLY A 97 1.44 1.95 -25.50
CA GLY A 97 1.84 0.80 -26.31
C GLY A 97 3.22 0.23 -25.97
N VAL A 98 4.11 1.00 -25.32
CA VAL A 98 5.43 0.50 -24.90
C VAL A 98 5.29 -0.35 -23.66
N ARG A 99 5.80 -1.57 -23.68
CA ARG A 99 5.82 -2.50 -22.55
C ARG A 99 7.19 -2.48 -21.88
N VAL A 100 7.21 -2.32 -20.57
CA VAL A 100 8.45 -2.26 -19.78
C VAL A 100 8.37 -3.20 -18.58
N PRO A 101 9.50 -3.76 -18.10
CA PRO A 101 9.55 -4.48 -16.84
C PRO A 101 9.35 -3.52 -15.68
N ILE A 102 8.75 -4.01 -14.59
CA ILE A 102 8.55 -3.28 -13.35
C ILE A 102 9.02 -4.10 -12.15
N THR A 103 9.34 -3.41 -11.06
CA THR A 103 9.83 -4.05 -9.84
C THR A 103 8.74 -4.89 -9.16
N PRO A 104 9.12 -5.89 -8.35
CA PRO A 104 8.16 -6.69 -7.57
C PRO A 104 7.22 -5.85 -6.71
N ASP A 105 7.72 -4.77 -6.10
CA ASP A 105 6.90 -3.85 -5.31
C ASP A 105 5.79 -3.22 -6.13
N LEU A 106 6.13 -2.77 -7.33
CA LEU A 106 5.17 -2.12 -8.20
C LEU A 106 4.16 -3.12 -8.77
N VAL A 107 4.59 -4.36 -9.06
CA VAL A 107 3.68 -5.47 -9.41
C VAL A 107 2.67 -5.71 -8.30
N GLU A 108 3.15 -5.79 -7.05
CA GLU A 108 2.29 -6.09 -5.90
C GLU A 108 1.29 -4.96 -5.63
N VAL A 109 1.75 -3.71 -5.55
CA VAL A 109 0.86 -2.57 -5.26
C VAL A 109 -0.14 -2.34 -6.38
N LEU A 110 0.28 -2.43 -7.64
CA LEU A 110 -0.62 -2.30 -8.80
C LEU A 110 -1.64 -3.44 -8.87
N GLY A 111 -1.21 -4.67 -8.61
CA GLY A 111 -2.12 -5.82 -8.57
C GLY A 111 -3.21 -5.65 -7.50
N ARG A 112 -2.85 -5.18 -6.31
CA ARG A 112 -3.82 -4.85 -5.25
C ARG A 112 -4.76 -3.71 -5.68
N CYS A 113 -4.22 -2.66 -6.30
CA CYS A 113 -5.01 -1.52 -6.78
C CYS A 113 -5.99 -1.93 -7.89
N LEU A 114 -5.58 -2.80 -8.81
CA LEU A 114 -6.44 -3.34 -9.86
C LEU A 114 -7.61 -4.12 -9.27
N ASN A 115 -7.33 -4.99 -8.30
CA ASN A 115 -8.39 -5.73 -7.60
C ASN A 115 -9.38 -4.80 -6.87
N TRP A 116 -8.90 -3.75 -6.19
CA TRP A 116 -9.79 -2.77 -5.56
C TRP A 116 -10.57 -1.95 -6.58
N TRP A 117 -9.96 -1.61 -7.70
CA TRP A 117 -10.65 -0.93 -8.80
C TRP A 117 -11.82 -1.78 -9.32
N GLU A 118 -11.59 -3.07 -9.55
CA GLU A 118 -12.63 -4.03 -9.98
C GLU A 118 -13.73 -4.18 -8.91
N MET A 119 -13.36 -4.41 -7.65
CA MET A 119 -14.29 -4.59 -6.54
C MET A 119 -15.19 -3.37 -6.28
N THR A 120 -14.71 -2.18 -6.59
CA THR A 120 -15.44 -0.92 -6.38
C THR A 120 -16.14 -0.41 -7.63
N GLY A 121 -16.09 -1.16 -8.74
CA GLY A 121 -16.64 -0.71 -10.03
C GLY A 121 -15.98 0.57 -10.53
N GLY A 122 -14.68 0.76 -10.28
CA GLY A 122 -13.91 1.92 -10.70
C GLY A 122 -13.95 3.12 -9.74
N ALA A 123 -14.67 3.04 -8.62
CA ALA A 123 -14.73 4.14 -7.65
C ALA A 123 -13.38 4.39 -6.96
N PHE A 124 -12.59 3.33 -6.73
CA PHE A 124 -11.20 3.43 -6.33
C PHE A 124 -10.32 3.36 -7.57
N ASP A 125 -9.48 4.37 -7.81
CA ASP A 125 -8.63 4.43 -8.99
C ASP A 125 -7.31 5.17 -8.70
N VAL A 126 -6.18 4.51 -8.91
CA VAL A 126 -4.84 5.12 -8.75
C VAL A 126 -4.29 5.69 -10.04
N ALA A 127 -4.96 5.47 -11.18
CA ALA A 127 -4.60 6.06 -12.45
C ALA A 127 -5.26 7.43 -12.66
N CYS A 128 -5.50 8.18 -11.59
CA CYS A 128 -6.06 9.51 -11.53
C CYS A 128 -5.01 10.62 -11.31
N GLY A 129 -3.72 10.31 -11.47
CA GLY A 129 -2.63 11.25 -11.17
C GLY A 129 -2.71 12.56 -11.94
N ARG A 130 -3.10 12.49 -13.20
CA ARG A 130 -3.33 13.70 -14.02
C ARG A 130 -4.43 14.58 -13.44
N MET A 131 -5.57 13.99 -13.08
CA MET A 131 -6.68 14.71 -12.45
C MET A 131 -6.26 15.37 -11.14
N ILE A 132 -5.47 14.69 -10.31
CA ILE A 132 -4.90 15.26 -9.08
C ILE A 132 -4.07 16.51 -9.36
N LYS A 133 -3.26 16.49 -10.43
CA LYS A 133 -2.46 17.64 -10.86
C LYS A 133 -3.35 18.80 -11.35
N GLU A 134 -4.34 18.51 -12.15
CA GLU A 134 -5.28 19.50 -12.71
C GLU A 134 -6.11 20.19 -11.60
N TRP A 135 -6.42 19.47 -10.53
CA TRP A 135 -7.08 20.02 -9.33
C TRP A 135 -6.13 20.74 -8.37
N GLY A 136 -4.86 20.87 -8.72
CA GLY A 136 -3.87 21.60 -7.92
C GLY A 136 -3.39 20.88 -6.66
N PHE A 137 -3.75 19.61 -6.44
CA PHE A 137 -3.31 18.84 -5.27
C PHE A 137 -1.86 18.36 -5.37
N PHE A 138 -1.18 18.61 -6.48
CA PHE A 138 0.19 18.14 -6.69
C PHE A 138 1.25 19.08 -6.10
N LYS A 139 1.15 20.38 -6.40
CA LYS A 139 2.04 21.44 -5.89
C LYS A 139 1.27 22.74 -5.78
N GLY A 140 1.28 23.38 -4.61
CA GLY A 140 0.63 24.65 -4.38
C GLY A 140 -0.76 24.53 -3.73
N PRO A 141 -1.48 25.65 -3.57
CA PRO A 141 -2.82 25.65 -3.02
C PRO A 141 -3.77 24.94 -3.98
N ALA A 142 -4.58 24.02 -3.43
CA ALA A 142 -5.62 23.34 -4.19
C ALA A 142 -6.56 24.38 -4.84
N SER A 143 -6.85 24.22 -6.11
CA SER A 143 -7.78 25.08 -6.85
C SER A 143 -8.86 24.23 -7.49
N VAL A 144 -10.12 24.62 -7.32
CA VAL A 144 -11.21 23.96 -8.05
C VAL A 144 -11.05 24.31 -9.52
N PRO A 145 -10.90 23.32 -10.43
CA PRO A 145 -10.85 23.59 -11.85
C PRO A 145 -12.10 24.34 -12.28
N ARG A 146 -11.95 25.37 -13.11
CA ARG A 146 -13.11 26.01 -13.72
C ARG A 146 -13.79 25.00 -14.65
N PRO A 147 -15.12 24.91 -14.67
CA PRO A 147 -15.84 23.99 -15.56
C PRO A 147 -15.49 24.16 -17.06
N GLU A 148 -14.98 25.34 -17.41
CA GLU A 148 -14.58 25.70 -18.76
C GLU A 148 -13.10 25.48 -19.07
N ALA A 149 -12.31 24.97 -18.09
CA ALA A 149 -10.90 24.70 -18.37
C ALA A 149 -10.80 23.54 -19.36
N PRO A 150 -10.21 23.78 -20.56
CA PRO A 150 -10.00 22.70 -21.50
C PRO A 150 -8.98 21.74 -20.92
N GLY A 151 -9.39 20.52 -20.54
CA GLY A 151 -8.42 19.52 -20.12
C GLY A 151 -8.91 18.42 -19.21
N ILE A 152 -10.00 18.61 -18.46
CA ILE A 152 -10.56 17.51 -17.68
C ILE A 152 -11.35 16.61 -18.63
N GLN A 153 -10.67 15.65 -19.23
CA GLN A 153 -11.33 14.53 -19.91
C GLN A 153 -11.35 13.37 -18.90
N PRO A 154 -12.49 13.13 -18.22
CA PRO A 154 -12.62 11.98 -17.31
C PRO A 154 -12.28 10.66 -18.01
N GLU A 155 -12.51 10.60 -19.31
CA GLU A 155 -12.24 9.46 -20.18
C GLU A 155 -10.75 9.13 -20.37
N ALA A 156 -9.85 10.09 -20.08
CA ALA A 156 -8.40 9.89 -20.18
C ALA A 156 -7.79 9.26 -18.90
N ASN A 157 -8.54 9.18 -17.81
CA ASN A 157 -8.07 8.59 -16.54
C ASN A 157 -8.67 7.19 -16.37
N GLY A 158 -7.99 6.35 -15.63
CA GLY A 158 -8.55 5.10 -15.19
C GLY A 158 -7.62 3.90 -15.32
N MET A 159 -7.76 2.98 -14.36
CA MET A 159 -7.03 1.71 -14.32
C MET A 159 -7.38 0.80 -15.50
N ASP A 160 -8.49 1.00 -16.19
CA ASP A 160 -8.83 0.32 -17.46
C ASP A 160 -7.81 0.58 -18.58
N LYS A 161 -7.02 1.65 -18.46
CA LYS A 161 -5.91 1.99 -19.36
C LYS A 161 -4.59 1.31 -19.01
N VAL A 162 -4.55 0.62 -17.87
CA VAL A 162 -3.39 -0.16 -17.44
C VAL A 162 -3.44 -1.55 -18.06
N ASP A 163 -2.31 -2.01 -18.57
CA ASP A 163 -2.08 -3.39 -18.96
C ASP A 163 -0.92 -3.92 -18.12
N LEU A 164 -1.27 -4.71 -17.11
CA LEU A 164 -0.36 -5.30 -16.14
C LEU A 164 -0.27 -6.81 -16.37
N ASP A 165 0.93 -7.29 -16.64
CA ASP A 165 1.23 -8.72 -16.68
C ASP A 165 1.94 -9.09 -15.36
N LEU A 166 1.23 -9.80 -14.50
CA LEU A 166 1.74 -10.21 -13.19
C LEU A 166 2.81 -11.29 -13.28
N ALA A 167 2.72 -12.19 -14.26
CA ALA A 167 3.64 -13.31 -14.44
C ALA A 167 4.98 -12.81 -14.99
N GLU A 168 4.94 -12.01 -16.04
CA GLU A 168 6.11 -11.42 -16.68
C GLU A 168 6.62 -10.15 -15.97
N ARG A 169 5.87 -9.66 -14.97
CA ARG A 169 6.16 -8.41 -14.24
C ARG A 169 6.38 -7.24 -15.17
N THR A 170 5.45 -7.04 -16.10
CA THR A 170 5.53 -5.96 -17.08
C THR A 170 4.30 -5.07 -17.03
N PHE A 171 4.52 -3.81 -17.42
CA PHE A 171 3.52 -2.75 -17.44
C PHE A 171 3.49 -2.10 -18.82
N ARG A 172 2.29 -1.68 -19.25
CA ARG A 172 2.06 -0.89 -20.45
C ARG A 172 0.84 0.00 -20.28
N TRP A 173 0.92 1.24 -20.79
CA TRP A 173 -0.25 2.07 -20.98
C TRP A 173 -0.99 1.69 -22.26
N LYS A 174 -2.31 1.52 -22.19
CA LYS A 174 -3.18 1.34 -23.35
C LYS A 174 -3.55 2.67 -24.01
N ALA A 175 -3.44 3.79 -23.28
CA ALA A 175 -3.75 5.13 -23.76
C ALA A 175 -2.69 6.14 -23.28
N GLN A 176 -2.59 7.26 -23.98
CA GLN A 176 -1.68 8.35 -23.61
C GLN A 176 -2.34 9.29 -22.59
N GLY A 177 -1.52 9.96 -21.77
CA GLY A 177 -1.97 11.01 -20.87
C GLY A 177 -2.57 10.53 -19.55
N VAL A 178 -2.46 9.23 -19.25
CA VAL A 178 -2.84 8.63 -17.96
C VAL A 178 -1.63 8.68 -17.02
N GLU A 179 -1.86 8.90 -15.74
CA GLU A 179 -0.79 8.95 -14.74
C GLU A 179 -1.19 8.21 -13.46
N LEU A 180 -0.27 7.42 -12.93
CA LEU A 180 -0.40 6.79 -11.62
C LEU A 180 -0.12 7.79 -10.49
N ASN A 181 -0.85 7.64 -9.38
CA ASN A 181 -0.56 8.29 -8.10
C ASN A 181 -0.96 7.38 -6.94
N PHE A 182 0.03 6.96 -6.15
CA PHE A 182 -0.16 6.05 -5.01
C PHE A 182 -0.35 6.76 -3.67
N GLY A 183 -0.64 8.06 -3.65
CA GLY A 183 -0.80 8.84 -2.42
C GLY A 183 -1.83 8.26 -1.44
N CYS A 184 -2.88 7.61 -1.94
CA CYS A 184 -3.93 6.98 -1.13
C CYS A 184 -3.55 5.62 -0.54
N VAL A 185 -2.60 4.88 -1.13
CA VAL A 185 -2.24 3.51 -0.73
C VAL A 185 -0.79 3.31 -0.32
N GLY A 186 0.12 4.17 -0.79
CA GLY A 186 1.56 3.99 -0.61
C GLY A 186 1.98 3.88 0.86
N LYS A 187 1.36 4.66 1.77
CA LYS A 187 1.64 4.57 3.20
C LYS A 187 1.20 3.23 3.80
N GLY A 188 0.00 2.75 3.45
CA GLY A 188 -0.49 1.44 3.90
C GLY A 188 0.38 0.29 3.40
N PHE A 189 0.79 0.36 2.13
CA PHE A 189 1.71 -0.62 1.54
C PHE A 189 3.06 -0.64 2.28
N ALA A 190 3.62 0.52 2.60
CA ALA A 190 4.87 0.62 3.36
C ALA A 190 4.71 0.09 4.80
N VAL A 191 3.59 0.37 5.48
CA VAL A 191 3.30 -0.19 6.82
C VAL A 191 3.27 -1.72 6.77
N ASP A 192 2.61 -2.31 5.79
CA ASP A 192 2.54 -3.77 5.64
C ASP A 192 3.92 -4.38 5.39
N ALA A 193 4.74 -3.75 4.54
CA ALA A 193 6.10 -4.19 4.25
C ALA A 193 7.02 -4.11 5.48
N MET A 194 6.96 -3.01 6.24
CA MET A 194 7.72 -2.84 7.49
C MET A 194 7.26 -3.84 8.56
N ALA A 195 5.96 -4.04 8.71
CA ALA A 195 5.39 -5.00 9.66
C ALA A 195 5.85 -6.43 9.34
N GLY A 196 5.96 -6.78 8.06
CA GLY A 196 6.49 -8.07 7.64
C GLY A 196 7.91 -8.34 8.14
N ILE A 197 8.78 -7.32 8.14
CA ILE A 197 10.15 -7.41 8.67
C ILE A 197 10.15 -7.56 10.19
N LEU A 198 9.30 -6.79 10.89
CA LEU A 198 9.26 -6.76 12.36
C LEU A 198 8.53 -7.96 12.99
N THR A 199 7.74 -8.71 12.21
CA THR A 199 6.96 -9.88 12.67
C THR A 199 7.59 -11.22 12.36
N ILE A 200 8.88 -11.28 12.01
CA ILE A 200 9.59 -12.56 11.78
C ILE A 200 9.47 -13.42 13.03
N PRO A 201 8.89 -14.64 12.96
CA PRO A 201 8.77 -15.52 14.11
C PRO A 201 10.16 -15.84 14.66
N ARG A 202 10.39 -15.53 15.93
CA ARG A 202 11.59 -16.01 16.60
C ARG A 202 11.48 -17.52 16.73
N VAL A 203 12.35 -18.26 16.07
CA VAL A 203 12.70 -19.61 16.49
C VAL A 203 13.58 -19.42 17.73
N LEU A 204 13.00 -19.67 18.90
CA LEU A 204 13.73 -19.79 20.17
C LEU A 204 14.43 -21.13 20.20
#